data_bf7cea3f823d9130c8db7eaa83ee6614
#
_entry.id   bf7cea3f823d9130c8db7eaa83ee6614
#
_cell.length_a   1.000
_cell.length_b   1.000
_cell.length_c   1.000
_cell.angle_alpha   90.00
_cell.angle_beta   90.00
_cell.angle_gamma   90.00
#
_symmetry.space_group_name_H-M   'P 1'
#
loop_
_entity.id
_entity.type
_entity.pdbx_description
1 polymer ?
#
loop_
_entity_poly.entity_id
_entity_poly.type
_entity_poly.pdbx_seq_one_letter_code
_entity_poly.pdbx_strand_id
1 'polypeptide(L)'
;MCINSFFHFFFKHANTQSMFKPENKVFEERREIFLNKLNGKAAIIPGANLVKHHADCEYPFRQESNFWYLTGFDEPDAIALFLSHKPKGERFIMFVAPKDVISEVWHGFRWGIEGTEKEFNADKAHSINELRDLLPAYINGSDELVFSIGKHPSVEKIILEIFSQQLENRSRLGIGGNSIKSPEIYLNEMRLIKSEFEINRMREAIQISAEAHELVRESIPSKKNERQIQGLLEGFFLEKGARGPAYNSIVASGDNACILHYTSNNSPLKKEDLLLVDAGC
;
A
#
# COMPACT_ATOMS: atom_id res chain seq x y z
N MET A 1 -41.74 6.79 -1.76
CA MET A 1 -41.57 6.61 -0.31
C MET A 1 -41.11 5.19 0.08
N CYS A 2 -40.49 4.42 -0.81
CA CYS A 2 -40.05 3.04 -0.56
C CYS A 2 -38.56 2.77 -0.77
N ILE A 3 -37.76 3.77 -1.15
CA ILE A 3 -36.32 3.59 -1.44
C ILE A 3 -35.49 3.66 -0.15
N ASN A 4 -35.87 4.45 0.84
CA ASN A 4 -35.09 4.60 2.07
C ASN A 4 -35.15 3.40 3.04
N SER A 5 -36.14 2.52 2.94
CA SER A 5 -36.25 1.34 3.83
C SER A 5 -35.43 0.17 3.36
N PHE A 6 -35.13 0.07 2.05
CA PHE A 6 -34.31 -1.00 1.48
C PHE A 6 -32.82 -0.82 1.78
N PHE A 7 -32.35 0.45 1.83
CA PHE A 7 -30.95 0.77 2.14
C PHE A 7 -30.56 0.49 3.61
N HIS A 8 -31.49 0.61 4.53
CA HIS A 8 -31.19 0.41 5.97
C HIS A 8 -31.00 -1.05 6.38
N PHE A 9 -31.54 -2.01 5.59
CA PHE A 9 -31.46 -3.44 5.89
C PHE A 9 -30.17 -4.10 5.39
N PHE A 10 -29.58 -3.60 4.30
CA PHE A 10 -28.36 -4.18 3.72
C PHE A 10 -27.09 -3.78 4.48
N PHE A 11 -27.05 -2.64 5.16
CA PHE A 11 -25.84 -2.14 5.83
C PHE A 11 -25.55 -2.78 7.20
N LYS A 12 -26.44 -3.59 7.75
CA LYS A 12 -26.23 -4.19 9.09
C LYS A 12 -25.35 -5.45 9.11
N HIS A 13 -24.97 -6.01 7.99
CA HIS A 13 -24.25 -7.30 7.94
C HIS A 13 -23.07 -7.39 6.97
N ALA A 14 -22.61 -6.30 6.39
CA ALA A 14 -21.36 -6.30 5.65
C ALA A 14 -20.18 -6.00 6.61
N ASN A 15 -19.95 -6.90 7.56
CA ASN A 15 -18.64 -7.05 8.20
C ASN A 15 -17.70 -7.73 7.19
N THR A 16 -17.33 -7.02 6.13
CA THR A 16 -16.13 -7.36 5.37
C THR A 16 -14.92 -6.92 6.19
N GLN A 17 -14.66 -7.65 7.29
CA GLN A 17 -13.31 -7.68 7.83
C GLN A 17 -12.40 -8.09 6.68
N SER A 18 -11.45 -7.22 6.32
CA SER A 18 -10.41 -7.62 5.40
C SER A 18 -9.77 -8.89 5.97
N MET A 19 -9.73 -9.96 5.20
CA MET A 19 -9.21 -11.28 5.60
C MET A 19 -7.73 -11.23 6.06
N PHE A 20 -7.10 -10.06 6.00
CA PHE A 20 -5.69 -9.82 6.21
C PHE A 20 -5.40 -8.61 7.11
N LYS A 21 -6.21 -8.39 8.18
CA LYS A 21 -5.80 -7.42 9.20
C LYS A 21 -4.64 -8.05 10.00
N PRO A 22 -3.38 -7.65 9.79
CA PRO A 22 -2.29 -8.11 10.63
C PRO A 22 -2.56 -7.63 12.05
N GLU A 23 -2.05 -8.35 13.04
CA GLU A 23 -2.14 -7.90 14.43
C GLU A 23 -1.55 -6.49 14.55
N ASN A 24 -2.31 -5.54 15.04
CA ASN A 24 -1.90 -4.13 15.20
C ASN A 24 -0.52 -3.98 15.86
N LYS A 25 -0.17 -4.89 16.74
CA LYS A 25 1.10 -4.95 17.45
C LYS A 25 2.32 -4.93 16.52
N VAL A 26 2.28 -5.64 15.40
CA VAL A 26 3.39 -5.66 14.43
C VAL A 26 3.65 -4.28 13.85
N PHE A 27 2.59 -3.55 13.51
CA PHE A 27 2.73 -2.19 12.98
C PHE A 27 3.15 -1.19 14.04
N GLU A 28 2.67 -1.34 15.27
CA GLU A 28 3.09 -0.51 16.41
C GLU A 28 4.60 -0.64 16.66
N GLU A 29 5.11 -1.87 16.72
CA GLU A 29 6.54 -2.14 16.90
C GLU A 29 7.36 -1.52 15.77
N ARG A 30 6.92 -1.63 14.51
CA ARG A 30 7.59 -1.02 13.36
C ARG A 30 7.59 0.51 13.45
N ARG A 31 6.45 1.12 13.85
CA ARG A 31 6.34 2.56 14.04
C ARG A 31 7.27 3.07 15.14
N GLU A 32 7.35 2.38 16.28
CA GLU A 32 8.27 2.75 17.36
C GLU A 32 9.74 2.68 16.91
N ILE A 33 10.14 1.63 16.18
CA ILE A 33 11.49 1.52 15.62
C ILE A 33 11.75 2.67 14.65
N PHE A 34 10.80 2.99 13.77
CA PHE A 34 10.94 4.06 12.80
C PHE A 34 11.05 5.43 13.48
N LEU A 35 10.18 5.73 14.44
CA LEU A 35 10.21 6.97 15.23
C LEU A 35 11.55 7.14 15.98
N ASN A 36 12.09 6.07 16.55
CA ASN A 36 13.39 6.10 17.20
C ASN A 36 14.52 6.40 16.20
N LYS A 37 14.47 5.84 14.99
CA LYS A 37 15.46 6.13 13.92
C LYS A 37 15.34 7.56 13.38
N LEU A 38 14.16 8.14 13.39
CA LEU A 38 13.95 9.55 12.99
C LEU A 38 14.64 10.54 13.93
N ASN A 39 14.73 10.25 15.20
CA ASN A 39 15.51 11.03 16.18
C ASN A 39 15.30 12.55 16.06
N GLY A 40 14.13 13.04 16.41
CA GLY A 40 13.79 14.48 16.37
C GLY A 40 13.25 14.97 15.02
N LYS A 41 13.19 14.13 13.99
CA LYS A 41 12.71 14.50 12.66
C LYS A 41 11.22 14.21 12.48
N ALA A 42 10.62 14.86 11.46
CA ALA A 42 9.29 14.56 10.97
C ALA A 42 9.37 13.77 9.67
N ALA A 43 8.58 12.71 9.54
CA ALA A 43 8.44 11.98 8.28
C ALA A 43 7.00 12.07 7.76
N ILE A 44 6.88 12.24 6.46
CA ILE A 44 5.62 12.21 5.70
C ILE A 44 5.69 11.01 4.76
N ILE A 45 4.83 10.05 4.97
CA ILE A 45 4.77 8.81 4.18
C ILE A 45 3.39 8.74 3.52
N PRO A 46 3.28 9.12 2.24
CA PRO A 46 2.02 8.97 1.50
C PRO A 46 1.73 7.52 1.16
N GLY A 47 0.45 7.16 1.19
CA GLY A 47 -0.07 5.94 0.61
C GLY A 47 -0.28 6.06 -0.90
N ALA A 48 -0.72 4.98 -1.51
CA ALA A 48 -1.06 4.93 -2.92
C ALA A 48 -2.42 5.59 -3.19
N ASN A 49 -2.56 6.16 -4.38
CA ASN A 49 -3.84 6.62 -4.91
C ASN A 49 -4.43 5.56 -5.83
N LEU A 50 -5.74 5.64 -6.10
CA LEU A 50 -6.37 4.85 -7.15
C LEU A 50 -5.79 5.22 -8.52
N VAL A 51 -5.54 4.22 -9.35
CA VAL A 51 -5.02 4.39 -10.71
C VAL A 51 -6.14 4.07 -11.69
N LYS A 52 -6.55 5.06 -12.48
CA LYS A 52 -7.59 4.87 -13.49
C LYS A 52 -7.08 3.98 -14.62
N HIS A 53 -7.89 3.00 -14.97
CA HIS A 53 -7.72 2.19 -16.17
C HIS A 53 -8.37 2.88 -17.37
N HIS A 54 -9.66 3.20 -17.28
CA HIS A 54 -10.40 4.03 -18.24
C HIS A 54 -11.71 4.51 -17.62
N ALA A 55 -12.20 5.69 -18.01
CA ALA A 55 -13.46 6.29 -17.58
C ALA A 55 -13.65 6.24 -16.05
N ASP A 56 -14.58 5.43 -15.56
CA ASP A 56 -14.91 5.18 -14.16
C ASP A 56 -14.35 3.85 -13.62
N CYS A 57 -13.53 3.14 -14.41
CA CYS A 57 -12.89 1.90 -14.01
C CYS A 57 -11.46 2.15 -13.54
N GLU A 58 -11.08 1.51 -12.44
CA GLU A 58 -9.75 1.58 -11.87
C GLU A 58 -9.04 0.22 -11.95
N TYR A 59 -7.71 0.26 -11.91
CA TYR A 59 -6.92 -0.95 -11.66
C TYR A 59 -7.15 -1.46 -10.23
N PRO A 60 -6.98 -2.77 -9.96
CA PRO A 60 -6.99 -3.29 -8.61
C PRO A 60 -6.05 -2.49 -7.71
N PHE A 61 -6.57 -2.01 -6.57
CA PHE A 61 -5.80 -1.20 -5.64
C PHE A 61 -4.67 -2.00 -5.00
N ARG A 62 -3.47 -1.42 -4.99
CA ARG A 62 -2.32 -1.90 -4.24
C ARG A 62 -1.71 -0.76 -3.46
N GLN A 63 -1.65 -0.91 -2.13
CA GLN A 63 -1.07 0.10 -1.25
C GLN A 63 0.44 0.27 -1.48
N GLU A 64 0.95 1.49 -1.24
CA GLU A 64 2.39 1.76 -1.23
C GLU A 64 3.06 0.94 -0.13
N SER A 65 4.17 0.28 -0.48
CA SER A 65 4.76 -0.75 0.36
C SER A 65 5.30 -0.23 1.71
N ASN A 66 5.92 0.95 1.74
CA ASN A 66 6.44 1.54 2.97
C ASN A 66 5.33 2.09 3.86
N PHE A 67 4.32 2.69 3.23
CA PHE A 67 3.12 3.14 3.94
C PHE A 67 2.42 1.95 4.62
N TRP A 68 2.15 0.89 3.86
CA TRP A 68 1.53 -0.31 4.41
C TRP A 68 2.38 -0.98 5.50
N TYR A 69 3.71 -1.06 5.30
CA TYR A 69 4.64 -1.64 6.27
C TYR A 69 4.57 -0.97 7.64
N LEU A 70 4.34 0.34 7.68
CA LEU A 70 4.26 1.13 8.91
C LEU A 70 2.85 1.20 9.50
N THR A 71 1.82 1.16 8.65
CA THR A 71 0.44 1.47 9.09
C THR A 71 -0.50 0.29 9.07
N GLY A 72 -0.32 -0.66 8.15
CA GLY A 72 -1.30 -1.69 7.84
C GLY A 72 -2.59 -1.17 7.20
N PHE A 73 -2.68 0.13 6.90
CA PHE A 73 -3.86 0.78 6.35
C PHE A 73 -3.95 0.55 4.84
N ASP A 74 -5.04 -0.04 4.39
CA ASP A 74 -5.20 -0.53 3.03
C ASP A 74 -6.32 0.20 2.26
N GLU A 75 -6.46 1.50 2.50
CA GLU A 75 -7.33 2.37 1.71
C GLU A 75 -6.49 3.41 0.94
N PRO A 76 -6.97 3.85 -0.25
CA PRO A 76 -6.29 4.86 -1.05
C PRO A 76 -6.33 6.24 -0.39
N ASP A 77 -5.55 7.15 -0.97
CA ASP A 77 -5.57 8.59 -0.67
C ASP A 77 -5.29 8.92 0.81
N ALA A 78 -4.44 8.14 1.46
CA ALA A 78 -4.05 8.34 2.85
C ALA A 78 -2.60 8.83 2.98
N ILE A 79 -2.31 9.56 4.05
CA ILE A 79 -0.95 10.03 4.38
C ILE A 79 -0.71 9.80 5.86
N ALA A 80 0.46 9.24 6.20
CA ALA A 80 0.92 9.05 7.56
C ALA A 80 2.03 10.05 7.91
N LEU A 81 1.91 10.70 9.06
CA LEU A 81 2.97 11.50 9.65
C LEU A 81 3.58 10.76 10.83
N PHE A 82 4.90 10.76 10.89
CA PHE A 82 5.68 10.27 12.01
C PHE A 82 6.52 11.39 12.59
N LEU A 83 6.16 11.85 13.79
CA LEU A 83 6.62 13.09 14.39
C LEU A 83 7.49 12.78 15.63
N SER A 84 8.74 12.36 15.41
CA SER A 84 9.61 11.96 16.52
C SER A 84 10.02 13.12 17.46
N HIS A 85 9.83 14.37 17.03
CA HIS A 85 10.05 15.58 17.83
C HIS A 85 8.87 15.92 18.76
N LYS A 86 7.71 15.23 18.60
CA LYS A 86 6.51 15.45 19.43
C LYS A 86 6.47 14.49 20.63
N PRO A 87 5.71 14.83 21.68
CA PRO A 87 5.52 13.94 22.83
C PRO A 87 4.77 12.67 22.42
N LYS A 88 4.90 11.61 23.24
CA LYS A 88 4.16 10.37 23.04
C LYS A 88 2.64 10.65 23.07
N GLY A 89 1.90 10.04 22.14
CA GLY A 89 0.48 10.30 21.91
C GLY A 89 0.19 11.40 20.89
N GLU A 90 1.24 11.98 20.27
CA GLU A 90 1.14 12.97 19.19
C GLU A 90 2.12 12.66 18.04
N ARG A 91 2.61 11.43 17.95
CA ARG A 91 3.70 11.05 17.04
C ARG A 91 3.25 10.37 15.77
N PHE A 92 2.10 9.72 15.78
CA PHE A 92 1.55 9.02 14.64
C PHE A 92 0.21 9.61 14.24
N ILE A 93 0.22 10.43 13.20
CA ILE A 93 -0.96 11.14 12.70
C ILE A 93 -1.32 10.60 11.31
N MET A 94 -2.60 10.37 11.08
CA MET A 94 -3.10 9.92 9.78
C MET A 94 -4.00 10.96 9.15
N PHE A 95 -3.84 11.20 7.86
CA PHE A 95 -4.80 11.91 7.01
C PHE A 95 -5.46 10.88 6.10
N VAL A 96 -6.76 10.78 6.15
CA VAL A 96 -7.53 9.73 5.46
C VAL A 96 -8.79 10.30 4.81
N ALA A 97 -9.36 9.57 3.85
CA ALA A 97 -10.64 9.91 3.30
C ALA A 97 -11.72 9.86 4.41
N PRO A 98 -12.54 10.92 4.57
CA PRO A 98 -13.63 10.89 5.53
C PRO A 98 -14.70 9.87 5.10
N LYS A 99 -15.49 9.38 6.06
CA LYS A 99 -16.69 8.60 5.74
C LYS A 99 -17.68 9.45 4.96
N ASP A 100 -18.11 8.89 3.83
CA ASP A 100 -19.16 9.48 3.01
C ASP A 100 -20.09 8.40 2.49
N VAL A 101 -21.35 8.48 2.87
CA VAL A 101 -22.39 7.47 2.55
C VAL A 101 -22.53 7.25 1.05
N ILE A 102 -22.39 8.30 0.23
CA ILE A 102 -22.49 8.19 -1.22
C ILE A 102 -21.27 7.44 -1.76
N SER A 103 -20.07 7.80 -1.33
CA SER A 103 -18.84 7.12 -1.72
C SER A 103 -18.84 5.64 -1.28
N GLU A 104 -19.36 5.33 -0.10
CA GLU A 104 -19.44 3.94 0.39
C GLU A 104 -20.41 3.07 -0.43
N VAL A 105 -21.44 3.67 -1.04
CA VAL A 105 -22.31 2.94 -1.98
C VAL A 105 -21.56 2.49 -3.23
N TRP A 106 -20.59 3.28 -3.71
CA TRP A 106 -19.83 2.99 -4.93
C TRP A 106 -18.57 2.14 -4.68
N HIS A 107 -17.86 2.42 -3.58
CA HIS A 107 -16.53 1.89 -3.34
C HIS A 107 -16.45 0.94 -2.13
N GLY A 108 -17.56 0.73 -1.43
CA GLY A 108 -17.63 -0.07 -0.22
C GLY A 108 -17.20 0.69 1.05
N PHE A 109 -17.05 -0.06 2.13
CA PHE A 109 -16.74 0.45 3.46
C PHE A 109 -15.45 1.27 3.50
N ARG A 110 -15.46 2.35 4.29
CA ARG A 110 -14.30 3.18 4.63
C ARG A 110 -14.15 3.29 6.15
N TRP A 111 -12.89 3.20 6.61
CA TRP A 111 -12.60 3.38 8.04
C TRP A 111 -12.93 4.78 8.52
N GLY A 112 -12.64 5.79 7.71
CA GLY A 112 -12.79 7.19 8.08
C GLY A 112 -11.90 7.60 9.26
N ILE A 113 -12.15 8.78 9.82
CA ILE A 113 -11.31 9.36 10.88
C ILE A 113 -11.36 8.51 12.14
N GLU A 114 -12.56 8.29 12.69
CA GLU A 114 -12.75 7.54 13.94
C GLU A 114 -12.28 6.08 13.85
N GLY A 115 -12.54 5.41 12.71
CA GLY A 115 -12.09 4.05 12.48
C GLY A 115 -10.56 3.96 12.39
N THR A 116 -9.92 4.96 11.81
CA THR A 116 -8.45 5.02 11.73
C THR A 116 -7.81 5.17 13.10
N GLU A 117 -8.32 6.04 13.96
CA GLU A 117 -7.82 6.18 15.33
C GLU A 117 -7.98 4.89 16.12
N LYS A 118 -9.18 4.29 16.08
CA LYS A 118 -9.52 3.13 16.88
C LYS A 118 -8.84 1.84 16.41
N GLU A 119 -8.85 1.58 15.10
CA GLU A 119 -8.47 0.29 14.54
C GLU A 119 -7.00 0.22 14.09
N PHE A 120 -6.34 1.36 13.89
CA PHE A 120 -4.93 1.44 13.49
C PHE A 120 -4.05 2.11 14.55
N ASN A 121 -4.63 2.47 15.70
CA ASN A 121 -3.95 3.12 16.81
C ASN A 121 -3.18 4.37 16.36
N ALA A 122 -3.81 5.19 15.50
CA ALA A 122 -3.33 6.53 15.21
C ALA A 122 -3.54 7.42 16.45
N ASP A 123 -2.52 8.18 16.83
CA ASP A 123 -2.66 9.15 17.92
C ASP A 123 -3.72 10.18 17.60
N LYS A 124 -3.84 10.54 16.32
CA LYS A 124 -4.91 11.37 15.76
C LYS A 124 -5.11 11.10 14.29
N ALA A 125 -6.34 11.23 13.82
CA ALA A 125 -6.65 11.21 12.39
C ALA A 125 -7.41 12.46 11.96
N HIS A 126 -7.24 12.84 10.69
CA HIS A 126 -7.88 14.01 10.06
C HIS A 126 -8.39 13.64 8.68
N SER A 127 -9.29 14.48 8.16
CA SER A 127 -9.64 14.41 6.75
C SER A 127 -8.42 14.73 5.87
N ILE A 128 -8.24 13.98 4.80
CA ILE A 128 -7.18 14.26 3.80
C ILE A 128 -7.32 15.69 3.22
N ASN A 129 -8.52 16.22 3.19
CA ASN A 129 -8.80 17.59 2.71
C ASN A 129 -8.18 18.67 3.61
N GLU A 130 -7.89 18.36 4.87
CA GLU A 130 -7.29 19.29 5.85
C GLU A 130 -5.76 19.28 5.82
N LEU A 131 -5.13 18.40 4.98
CA LEU A 131 -3.69 18.23 4.96
C LEU A 131 -2.93 19.54 4.79
N ARG A 132 -3.33 20.38 3.82
CA ARG A 132 -2.65 21.64 3.53
C ARG A 132 -2.64 22.60 4.72
N ASP A 133 -3.74 22.64 5.45
CA ASP A 133 -3.93 23.58 6.54
C ASP A 133 -3.23 23.12 7.83
N LEU A 134 -3.25 21.82 8.09
CA LEU A 134 -2.73 21.25 9.35
C LEU A 134 -1.26 20.83 9.28
N LEU A 135 -0.76 20.45 8.11
CA LEU A 135 0.61 19.95 7.96
C LEU A 135 1.69 20.91 8.50
N PRO A 136 1.61 22.25 8.25
CA PRO A 136 2.61 23.19 8.77
C PRO A 136 2.78 23.13 10.29
N ALA A 137 1.66 22.99 11.04
CA ALA A 137 1.70 22.91 12.51
C ALA A 137 2.32 21.60 13.01
N TYR A 138 2.08 20.50 12.31
CA TYR A 138 2.64 19.18 12.67
C TYR A 138 4.15 19.11 12.46
N ILE A 139 4.66 19.60 11.35
CA ILE A 139 6.11 19.54 11.04
C ILE A 139 6.91 20.67 11.70
N ASN A 140 6.23 21.65 12.30
CA ASN A 140 6.89 22.74 13.02
C ASN A 140 7.71 22.20 14.20
N GLY A 141 8.96 22.65 14.31
CA GLY A 141 9.92 22.21 15.32
C GLY A 141 10.81 21.04 14.87
N SER A 142 10.63 20.54 13.64
CA SER A 142 11.56 19.59 13.01
C SER A 142 12.51 20.32 12.08
N ASP A 143 13.82 20.13 12.28
CA ASP A 143 14.87 20.71 11.43
C ASP A 143 15.03 20.00 10.08
N GLU A 144 14.60 18.75 10.01
CA GLU A 144 14.74 17.91 8.83
C GLU A 144 13.43 17.16 8.56
N LEU A 145 13.03 17.16 7.31
CA LEU A 145 11.86 16.41 6.85
C LEU A 145 12.29 15.14 6.12
N VAL A 146 11.60 14.04 6.39
CA VAL A 146 11.81 12.77 5.71
C VAL A 146 10.63 12.55 4.76
N PHE A 147 10.91 12.57 3.45
CA PHE A 147 9.90 12.46 2.39
C PHE A 147 10.51 11.97 1.07
N SER A 148 9.78 11.16 0.31
CA SER A 148 10.21 10.65 -1.00
C SER A 148 9.88 11.67 -2.12
N ILE A 149 10.88 12.49 -2.48
CA ILE A 149 10.73 13.45 -3.59
C ILE A 149 10.55 12.70 -4.92
N GLY A 150 9.68 13.20 -5.79
CA GLY A 150 9.42 12.69 -7.14
C GLY A 150 8.38 11.57 -7.22
N LYS A 151 7.92 11.03 -6.09
CA LYS A 151 6.91 9.95 -6.07
C LYS A 151 5.47 10.43 -5.90
N HIS A 152 5.25 11.55 -5.21
CA HIS A 152 3.92 12.07 -4.84
C HIS A 152 3.79 13.57 -5.15
N PRO A 153 3.63 13.97 -6.42
CA PRO A 153 3.73 15.39 -6.84
C PRO A 153 2.78 16.35 -6.13
N SER A 154 1.54 15.90 -5.80
CA SER A 154 0.56 16.74 -5.09
C SER A 154 0.99 17.07 -3.66
N VAL A 155 1.51 16.07 -2.94
CA VAL A 155 2.03 16.23 -1.56
C VAL A 155 3.33 17.02 -1.59
N GLU A 156 4.21 16.71 -2.53
CA GLU A 156 5.49 17.42 -2.73
C GLU A 156 5.28 18.92 -2.93
N LYS A 157 4.30 19.31 -3.74
CA LYS A 157 3.96 20.72 -3.95
C LYS A 157 3.60 21.42 -2.63
N ILE A 158 2.78 20.77 -1.79
CA ILE A 158 2.40 21.31 -0.48
C ILE A 158 3.65 21.47 0.41
N ILE A 159 4.51 20.46 0.46
CA ILE A 159 5.75 20.49 1.24
C ILE A 159 6.67 21.62 0.81
N LEU A 160 6.89 21.78 -0.50
CA LEU A 160 7.76 22.84 -1.03
C LEU A 160 7.21 24.24 -0.76
N GLU A 161 5.88 24.43 -0.83
CA GLU A 161 5.24 25.69 -0.45
C GLU A 161 5.46 26.02 1.04
N ILE A 162 5.32 25.02 1.92
CA ILE A 162 5.59 25.19 3.36
C ILE A 162 7.06 25.53 3.60
N PHE A 163 8.00 24.83 2.95
CA PHE A 163 9.42 25.13 3.06
C PHE A 163 9.75 26.53 2.59
N SER A 164 9.18 26.99 1.46
CA SER A 164 9.37 28.35 0.97
C SER A 164 8.91 29.39 2.01
N GLN A 165 7.71 29.20 2.57
CA GLN A 165 7.20 30.09 3.61
C GLN A 165 8.05 30.09 4.88
N GLN A 166 8.56 28.92 5.28
CA GLN A 166 9.46 28.82 6.43
C GLN A 166 10.79 29.52 6.19
N LEU A 167 11.35 29.42 5.00
CA LEU A 167 12.58 30.12 4.62
C LEU A 167 12.41 31.65 4.66
N GLU A 168 11.30 32.17 4.15
CA GLU A 168 10.97 33.60 4.20
C GLU A 168 10.84 34.13 5.65
N ASN A 169 10.31 33.33 6.55
CA ASN A 169 10.08 33.69 7.94
C ASN A 169 11.25 33.34 8.87
N ARG A 170 12.27 32.62 8.39
CA ARG A 170 13.37 32.11 9.20
C ARG A 170 14.14 33.19 9.97
N SER A 171 14.36 34.35 9.35
CA SER A 171 15.05 35.47 9.98
C SER A 171 14.29 36.06 11.19
N ARG A 172 12.97 35.85 11.26
CA ARG A 172 12.08 36.35 12.32
C ARG A 172 11.79 35.30 13.39
N LEU A 173 11.63 34.04 12.98
CA LEU A 173 11.16 32.98 13.87
C LEU A 173 12.26 31.99 14.28
N GLY A 174 13.42 32.02 13.60
CA GLY A 174 14.51 31.08 13.86
C GLY A 174 14.22 29.61 13.56
N ILE A 175 13.06 29.31 12.98
CA ILE A 175 12.52 27.98 12.79
C ILE A 175 12.37 27.71 11.28
N GLY A 176 12.69 26.51 10.84
CA GLY A 176 12.45 26.07 9.46
C GLY A 176 13.27 24.84 9.13
N GLY A 177 12.70 23.96 8.33
CA GLY A 177 13.39 22.78 7.83
C GLY A 177 14.64 23.14 7.03
N ASN A 178 15.74 22.42 7.27
CA ASN A 178 17.03 22.66 6.61
C ASN A 178 17.26 21.71 5.43
N SER A 179 16.57 20.53 5.42
CA SER A 179 16.79 19.50 4.43
C SER A 179 15.58 18.57 4.30
N ILE A 180 15.51 17.88 3.17
CA ILE A 180 14.59 16.77 2.93
C ILE A 180 15.43 15.53 2.65
N LYS A 181 15.15 14.43 3.36
CA LYS A 181 15.81 13.13 3.16
C LYS A 181 14.82 12.05 2.74
N SER A 182 15.29 11.09 1.95
CA SER A 182 14.49 9.92 1.60
C SER A 182 14.22 9.03 2.82
N PRO A 183 12.97 8.56 3.03
CA PRO A 183 12.66 7.57 4.06
C PRO A 183 13.33 6.21 3.81
N GLU A 184 13.75 5.93 2.59
CA GLU A 184 14.36 4.66 2.18
C GLU A 184 15.64 4.36 2.96
N ILE A 185 16.41 5.38 3.37
CA ILE A 185 17.61 5.19 4.20
C ILE A 185 17.31 4.54 5.56
N TYR A 186 16.09 4.69 6.07
CA TYR A 186 15.64 4.07 7.32
C TYR A 186 14.86 2.78 7.04
N LEU A 187 13.91 2.83 6.10
CA LEU A 187 12.96 1.75 5.87
C LEU A 187 13.59 0.55 5.16
N ASN A 188 14.56 0.76 4.27
CA ASN A 188 15.29 -0.35 3.64
C ASN A 188 16.04 -1.17 4.69
N GLU A 189 16.72 -0.51 5.63
CA GLU A 189 17.39 -1.20 6.74
C GLU A 189 16.41 -1.96 7.65
N MET A 190 15.26 -1.36 7.95
CA MET A 190 14.24 -2.01 8.77
C MET A 190 13.63 -3.24 8.09
N ARG A 191 13.55 -3.22 6.75
CA ARG A 191 12.95 -4.29 5.94
C ARG A 191 13.97 -5.34 5.48
N LEU A 192 15.27 -5.10 5.67
CA LEU A 192 16.33 -6.01 5.27
C LEU A 192 16.25 -7.34 6.02
N ILE A 193 16.14 -7.27 7.35
CA ILE A 193 15.97 -8.46 8.21
C ILE A 193 14.48 -8.64 8.49
N LYS A 194 13.93 -9.80 8.09
CA LYS A 194 12.50 -10.10 8.23
C LYS A 194 12.19 -10.60 9.63
N SER A 195 11.09 -10.11 10.19
CA SER A 195 10.52 -10.63 11.42
C SER A 195 9.90 -12.03 11.21
N GLU A 196 9.66 -12.77 12.29
CA GLU A 196 8.96 -14.07 12.21
C GLU A 196 7.57 -13.94 11.56
N PHE A 197 6.87 -12.82 11.80
CA PHE A 197 5.60 -12.55 11.13
C PHE A 197 5.79 -12.48 9.60
N GLU A 198 6.79 -11.75 9.12
CA GLU A 198 7.08 -11.63 7.68
C GLU A 198 7.52 -12.97 7.09
N ILE A 199 8.37 -13.71 7.80
CA ILE A 199 8.83 -15.05 7.37
C ILE A 199 7.65 -16.00 7.22
N ASN A 200 6.69 -15.98 8.15
CA ASN A 200 5.51 -16.83 8.07
C ASN A 200 4.62 -16.45 6.87
N ARG A 201 4.41 -15.16 6.59
CA ARG A 201 3.69 -14.72 5.38
C ARG A 201 4.40 -15.12 4.10
N MET A 202 5.73 -15.02 4.07
CA MET A 202 6.53 -15.49 2.93
C MET A 202 6.39 -17.00 2.73
N ARG A 203 6.41 -17.80 3.81
CA ARG A 203 6.21 -19.26 3.73
C ARG A 203 4.84 -19.62 3.16
N GLU A 204 3.77 -18.92 3.59
CA GLU A 204 2.43 -19.12 3.03
C GLU A 204 2.39 -18.82 1.52
N ALA A 205 2.93 -17.68 1.11
CA ALA A 205 2.98 -17.31 -0.31
C ALA A 205 3.83 -18.30 -1.13
N ILE A 206 4.97 -18.76 -0.60
CA ILE A 206 5.83 -19.78 -1.24
C ILE A 206 5.07 -21.11 -1.41
N GLN A 207 4.33 -21.53 -0.37
CA GLN A 207 3.57 -22.77 -0.42
C GLN A 207 2.48 -22.71 -1.50
N ILE A 208 1.70 -21.63 -1.54
CA ILE A 208 0.67 -21.43 -2.58
C ILE A 208 1.31 -21.42 -3.97
N SER A 209 2.44 -20.70 -4.13
CA SER A 209 3.14 -20.62 -5.41
C SER A 209 3.66 -21.97 -5.86
N ALA A 210 4.27 -22.76 -4.96
CA ALA A 210 4.78 -24.10 -5.25
C ALA A 210 3.66 -25.05 -5.69
N GLU A 211 2.53 -25.05 -4.98
CA GLU A 211 1.35 -25.87 -5.35
C GLU A 211 0.78 -25.46 -6.71
N ALA A 212 0.76 -24.15 -7.03
CA ALA A 212 0.31 -23.67 -8.34
C ALA A 212 1.23 -24.11 -9.48
N HIS A 213 2.56 -24.06 -9.27
CA HIS A 213 3.51 -24.57 -10.26
C HIS A 213 3.37 -26.06 -10.50
N GLU A 214 3.11 -26.85 -9.44
CA GLU A 214 2.86 -28.28 -9.58
C GLU A 214 1.58 -28.55 -10.36
N LEU A 215 0.48 -27.84 -10.04
CA LEU A 215 -0.76 -27.91 -10.80
C LEU A 215 -0.58 -27.58 -12.28
N VAL A 216 0.23 -26.55 -12.59
CA VAL A 216 0.58 -26.18 -13.96
C VAL A 216 1.32 -27.35 -14.64
N ARG A 217 2.37 -27.89 -14.01
CA ARG A 217 3.17 -29.01 -14.54
C ARG A 217 2.29 -30.20 -14.95
N GLU A 218 1.33 -30.57 -14.11
CA GLU A 218 0.41 -31.67 -14.38
C GLU A 218 -0.59 -31.35 -15.51
N SER A 219 -0.94 -30.08 -15.66
CA SER A 219 -1.97 -29.62 -16.61
C SER A 219 -1.45 -29.33 -18.02
N ILE A 220 -0.12 -29.16 -18.22
CA ILE A 220 0.49 -28.81 -19.51
C ILE A 220 -0.02 -29.67 -20.67
N PRO A 221 -0.11 -31.03 -20.56
CA PRO A 221 -0.54 -31.86 -21.69
C PRO A 221 -1.95 -31.54 -22.23
N SER A 222 -2.79 -30.92 -21.39
CA SER A 222 -4.15 -30.54 -21.76
C SER A 222 -4.30 -29.11 -22.28
N LYS A 223 -3.23 -28.29 -22.21
CA LYS A 223 -3.28 -26.87 -22.56
C LYS A 223 -2.80 -26.64 -23.99
N LYS A 224 -3.35 -25.61 -24.61
CA LYS A 224 -3.08 -25.25 -26.00
C LYS A 224 -2.31 -23.97 -26.19
N ASN A 225 -2.28 -23.09 -25.18
CA ASN A 225 -1.57 -21.82 -25.23
C ASN A 225 -1.15 -21.35 -23.85
N GLU A 226 -0.23 -20.40 -23.83
CA GLU A 226 0.36 -19.80 -22.64
C GLU A 226 -0.69 -19.14 -21.71
N ARG A 227 -1.72 -18.49 -22.29
CA ARG A 227 -2.76 -17.82 -21.51
C ARG A 227 -3.62 -18.78 -20.67
N GLN A 228 -3.79 -20.01 -21.14
CA GLN A 228 -4.52 -21.01 -20.36
C GLN A 228 -3.69 -21.45 -19.13
N ILE A 229 -2.38 -21.47 -19.25
CA ILE A 229 -1.46 -21.73 -18.12
C ILE A 229 -1.50 -20.55 -17.14
N GLN A 230 -1.40 -19.32 -17.65
CA GLN A 230 -1.52 -18.11 -16.81
C GLN A 230 -2.84 -18.10 -16.02
N GLY A 231 -3.96 -18.34 -16.71
CA GLY A 231 -5.30 -18.35 -16.08
C GLY A 231 -5.45 -19.43 -15.02
N LEU A 232 -4.86 -20.62 -15.23
CA LEU A 232 -4.87 -21.70 -14.24
C LEU A 232 -4.07 -21.30 -12.99
N LEU A 233 -2.88 -20.77 -13.17
CA LEU A 233 -1.96 -20.38 -12.11
C LEU A 233 -2.49 -19.21 -11.27
N GLU A 234 -2.92 -18.14 -11.91
CA GLU A 234 -3.47 -16.96 -11.22
C GLU A 234 -4.82 -17.27 -10.57
N GLY A 235 -5.66 -18.11 -11.20
CA GLY A 235 -6.90 -18.61 -10.61
C GLY A 235 -6.65 -19.41 -9.34
N PHE A 236 -5.62 -20.26 -9.33
CA PHE A 236 -5.23 -21.00 -8.13
C PHE A 236 -4.75 -20.09 -7.00
N PHE A 237 -3.99 -19.04 -7.29
CA PHE A 237 -3.58 -18.04 -6.29
C PHE A 237 -4.80 -17.42 -5.59
N LEU A 238 -5.79 -17.01 -6.38
CA LEU A 238 -7.04 -16.43 -5.86
C LEU A 238 -7.87 -17.45 -5.06
N GLU A 239 -7.97 -18.69 -5.54
CA GLU A 239 -8.68 -19.76 -4.84
C GLU A 239 -8.08 -20.06 -3.46
N LYS A 240 -6.76 -19.96 -3.34
CA LYS A 240 -6.04 -20.14 -2.06
C LYS A 240 -6.04 -18.91 -1.17
N GLY A 241 -6.70 -17.82 -1.57
CA GLY A 241 -6.87 -16.62 -0.77
C GLY A 241 -5.75 -15.58 -0.93
N ALA A 242 -4.83 -15.76 -1.87
CA ALA A 242 -3.91 -14.68 -2.24
C ALA A 242 -4.65 -13.56 -2.96
N ARG A 243 -4.13 -12.33 -2.91
CA ARG A 243 -4.70 -11.18 -3.66
C ARG A 243 -4.58 -11.32 -5.17
N GLY A 244 -3.66 -12.17 -5.63
CA GLY A 244 -3.32 -12.37 -7.03
C GLY A 244 -1.82 -12.58 -7.21
N PRO A 245 -1.31 -12.45 -8.43
CA PRO A 245 0.11 -12.54 -8.68
C PRO A 245 0.86 -11.34 -8.05
N ALA A 246 2.05 -11.60 -7.50
CA ALA A 246 2.92 -10.58 -6.91
C ALA A 246 3.53 -9.64 -7.96
N TYR A 247 3.65 -10.12 -9.19
CA TYR A 247 4.11 -9.43 -10.40
C TYR A 247 3.42 -10.05 -11.62
N ASN A 248 3.54 -9.40 -12.78
CA ASN A 248 2.95 -9.93 -14.01
C ASN A 248 3.53 -11.32 -14.31
N SER A 249 2.70 -12.34 -14.29
CA SER A 249 3.12 -13.72 -14.56
C SER A 249 3.73 -13.84 -15.95
N ILE A 250 4.84 -14.54 -16.06
CA ILE A 250 5.50 -14.86 -17.32
C ILE A 250 5.25 -16.32 -17.63
N VAL A 251 4.63 -16.58 -18.76
CA VAL A 251 4.40 -17.93 -19.31
C VAL A 251 4.87 -17.91 -20.75
N ALA A 252 6.04 -18.45 -21.00
CA ALA A 252 6.77 -18.27 -22.25
C ALA A 252 7.18 -19.62 -22.84
N SER A 253 6.70 -19.96 -24.05
CA SER A 253 7.02 -21.17 -24.75
C SER A 253 8.00 -20.94 -25.92
N GLY A 254 8.89 -21.89 -26.17
CA GLY A 254 9.88 -21.84 -27.25
C GLY A 254 10.75 -20.58 -27.19
N ASP A 255 10.85 -19.84 -28.29
CA ASP A 255 11.69 -18.64 -28.40
C ASP A 255 11.25 -17.51 -27.43
N ASN A 256 9.98 -17.47 -27.02
CA ASN A 256 9.49 -16.48 -26.05
C ASN A 256 10.18 -16.63 -24.68
N ALA A 257 10.66 -17.83 -24.35
CA ALA A 257 11.38 -18.07 -23.10
C ALA A 257 12.74 -17.36 -23.02
N CYS A 258 13.23 -16.79 -24.14
CA CYS A 258 14.43 -15.97 -24.17
C CYS A 258 14.16 -14.48 -23.87
N ILE A 259 12.90 -14.07 -23.72
CA ILE A 259 12.51 -12.70 -23.42
C ILE A 259 12.27 -12.54 -21.92
N LEU A 260 13.15 -11.79 -21.23
CA LEU A 260 13.17 -11.70 -19.75
C LEU A 260 11.84 -11.31 -19.13
N HIS A 261 11.16 -10.30 -19.67
CA HIS A 261 9.86 -9.83 -19.16
C HIS A 261 8.75 -10.07 -20.18
N TYR A 262 8.63 -11.31 -20.64
CA TYR A 262 7.56 -11.71 -21.55
C TYR A 262 6.22 -11.81 -20.82
N THR A 263 5.34 -10.86 -21.03
CA THR A 263 4.03 -10.80 -20.36
C THR A 263 2.84 -10.91 -21.32
N SER A 264 3.08 -11.09 -22.62
CA SER A 264 2.00 -11.25 -23.60
C SER A 264 1.22 -12.55 -23.39
N ASN A 265 1.91 -13.63 -23.05
CA ASN A 265 1.36 -14.93 -22.67
C ASN A 265 0.25 -15.41 -23.63
N ASN A 266 0.47 -15.34 -24.94
CA ASN A 266 -0.59 -15.60 -25.92
C ASN A 266 -0.21 -16.57 -27.05
N SER A 267 1.00 -17.12 -27.03
CA SER A 267 1.46 -18.07 -28.05
C SER A 267 0.92 -19.46 -27.81
N PRO A 268 0.71 -20.26 -28.90
CA PRO A 268 0.36 -21.67 -28.79
C PRO A 268 1.51 -22.49 -28.21
N LEU A 269 1.17 -23.48 -27.39
CA LEU A 269 2.14 -24.48 -26.90
C LEU A 269 2.37 -25.54 -27.96
N LYS A 270 3.65 -25.83 -28.24
CA LYS A 270 4.06 -26.93 -29.10
C LYS A 270 4.74 -28.02 -28.28
N LYS A 271 4.65 -29.25 -28.72
CA LYS A 271 5.10 -30.43 -27.96
C LYS A 271 6.61 -30.43 -27.71
N GLU A 272 7.35 -29.85 -28.62
CA GLU A 272 8.82 -29.85 -28.59
C GLU A 272 9.39 -28.59 -27.88
N ASP A 273 8.57 -27.59 -27.57
CA ASP A 273 9.02 -26.37 -26.94
C ASP A 273 9.25 -26.57 -25.43
N LEU A 274 10.25 -25.89 -24.91
CA LEU A 274 10.38 -25.66 -23.49
C LEU A 274 9.36 -24.59 -23.06
N LEU A 275 8.79 -24.78 -21.88
CA LEU A 275 7.90 -23.79 -21.26
C LEU A 275 8.57 -23.22 -20.01
N LEU A 276 8.84 -21.91 -20.03
CA LEU A 276 9.28 -21.15 -18.87
C LEU A 276 8.04 -20.59 -18.18
N VAL A 277 7.97 -20.75 -16.86
CA VAL A 277 6.96 -20.13 -16.01
C VAL A 277 7.66 -19.42 -14.86
N ASP A 278 7.50 -18.10 -14.82
CA ASP A 278 7.99 -17.23 -13.74
C ASP A 278 6.80 -16.49 -13.14
N ALA A 279 6.38 -16.94 -11.97
CA ALA A 279 5.22 -16.40 -11.27
C ALA A 279 5.24 -16.76 -9.78
N GLY A 280 4.63 -15.90 -8.97
CA GLY A 280 4.40 -16.12 -7.55
C GLY A 280 3.24 -15.24 -7.07
N CYS A 281 2.62 -15.61 -5.97
CA CYS A 281 1.53 -14.85 -5.40
C CYS A 281 1.96 -13.86 -4.31
#